data_325a88ffe8e80847be8e1c8e72cc975c
#
_entry.id   325a88ffe8e80847be8e1c8e72cc975c
#
_cell.length_a   1.000
_cell.length_b   1.000
_cell.length_c   1.000
_cell.angle_alpha   90.00
_cell.angle_beta   90.00
_cell.angle_gamma   90.00
#
_symmetry.space_group_name_H-M   'P 1'
#
loop_
_entity.id
_entity.type
_entity.pdbx_description
1 polymer ?
#
loop_
_entity_poly.entity_id
_entity_poly.type
_entity_poly.pdbx_seq_one_letter_code
_entity_poly.pdbx_strand_id
1 'polypeptide(L)'
;MIMKRTILLCLPTILLLVACHQNTNQANTTKNSSTVISTTSSQSTSTTSEQSTSSSTSAETNQEATSTETQVNFNGSYYSVQGKYGEVIIANKKHPLAADYAPGENPEALAAFQRLIADMQALGFGISNNYSGFRSYETQANLYQSYVNQEGQAAADTYSARAGYSEHQTGLAFDLLDTSGNLLEEPNASQWLATNAHLYGFIVRYLPGKESSTGYMAESWHVRYIGQEATDIYNSGLTLEEYFGVPGGDY
;
A
#
# COMPACT_ATOMS: atom_id res chain seq x y z
N MET A 1 -23.34 66.81 -0.57
CA MET A 1 -24.23 66.01 0.32
C MET A 1 -23.86 64.55 0.12
N ILE A 2 -22.93 64.04 0.96
CA ILE A 2 -22.30 62.74 0.79
C ILE A 2 -22.91 61.82 1.84
N MET A 3 -23.71 60.82 1.38
CA MET A 3 -24.31 59.78 2.27
C MET A 3 -23.29 58.69 2.53
N LYS A 4 -22.84 58.59 3.80
CA LYS A 4 -22.03 57.46 4.31
C LYS A 4 -22.98 56.28 4.53
N ARG A 5 -22.76 55.14 3.80
CA ARG A 5 -23.41 53.87 4.06
C ARG A 5 -22.52 53.07 5.05
N THR A 6 -23.07 52.83 6.24
CA THR A 6 -22.50 51.98 7.28
C THR A 6 -22.86 50.55 6.96
N ILE A 7 -21.85 49.70 6.70
CA ILE A 7 -22.02 48.22 6.53
C ILE A 7 -21.84 47.59 7.91
N LEU A 8 -22.94 46.99 8.38
CA LEU A 8 -22.98 46.19 9.61
C LEU A 8 -22.51 44.78 9.30
N LEU A 9 -21.35 44.37 9.81
CA LEU A 9 -20.82 43.02 9.69
C LEU A 9 -21.47 42.13 10.78
N CYS A 10 -22.34 41.20 10.39
CA CYS A 10 -22.81 40.11 11.25
C CYS A 10 -21.82 38.95 11.19
N LEU A 11 -21.14 38.66 12.29
CA LEU A 11 -20.41 37.41 12.52
C LEU A 11 -21.41 36.28 12.90
N PRO A 12 -21.35 35.11 12.29
CA PRO A 12 -22.05 33.95 12.84
C PRO A 12 -21.18 33.28 13.90
N THR A 13 -21.75 33.15 15.09
CA THR A 13 -21.18 32.39 16.22
C THR A 13 -21.39 30.91 15.94
N ILE A 14 -20.32 30.16 15.70
CA ILE A 14 -20.38 28.71 15.58
C ILE A 14 -20.37 28.09 16.98
N LEU A 15 -21.47 27.44 17.35
CA LEU A 15 -21.64 26.70 18.58
C LEU A 15 -21.09 25.27 18.39
N LEU A 16 -19.95 24.96 18.99
CA LEU A 16 -19.40 23.61 19.07
C LEU A 16 -20.19 22.77 20.07
N LEU A 17 -20.95 21.80 19.59
CA LEU A 17 -21.55 20.74 20.41
C LEU A 17 -20.55 19.59 20.54
N VAL A 18 -19.95 19.49 21.72
CA VAL A 18 -19.17 18.31 22.14
C VAL A 18 -20.16 17.24 22.62
N ALA A 19 -20.32 16.16 21.90
CA ALA A 19 -21.05 14.98 22.32
C ALA A 19 -20.09 13.96 22.93
N CYS A 20 -20.08 13.89 24.28
CA CYS A 20 -19.42 12.80 25.02
C CYS A 20 -20.23 11.52 24.86
N HIS A 21 -19.67 10.49 24.24
CA HIS A 21 -20.25 9.15 24.22
C HIS A 21 -19.57 8.32 25.32
N GLN A 22 -20.32 8.01 26.38
CA GLN A 22 -19.90 7.11 27.46
C GLN A 22 -20.20 5.68 27.04
N ASN A 23 -19.17 4.85 26.99
CA ASN A 23 -19.26 3.41 26.74
C ASN A 23 -19.40 2.68 28.07
N THR A 24 -20.56 2.12 28.35
CA THR A 24 -20.81 1.27 29.52
C THR A 24 -20.58 -0.19 29.16
N ASN A 25 -19.51 -0.77 29.73
CA ASN A 25 -19.27 -2.21 29.75
C ASN A 25 -20.28 -2.89 30.68
N GLN A 26 -21.04 -3.84 30.18
CA GLN A 26 -21.69 -4.86 30.98
C GLN A 26 -21.10 -6.24 30.68
N ALA A 27 -20.42 -6.76 31.69
CA ALA A 27 -20.01 -8.15 31.77
C ALA A 27 -21.25 -9.02 32.02
N ASN A 28 -21.40 -10.12 31.28
CA ASN A 28 -22.32 -11.17 31.64
C ASN A 28 -21.57 -12.52 31.69
N THR A 29 -21.42 -12.99 32.90
CA THR A 29 -20.87 -14.28 33.30
C THR A 29 -21.96 -15.32 33.20
N THR A 30 -21.75 -16.42 32.46
CA THR A 30 -22.51 -17.65 32.68
C THR A 30 -21.58 -18.85 32.63
N LYS A 31 -21.48 -19.52 33.78
CA LYS A 31 -20.85 -20.83 34.00
C LYS A 31 -21.78 -21.97 33.48
N ASN A 32 -21.16 -23.02 32.96
CA ASN A 32 -21.43 -24.44 33.27
C ASN A 32 -20.58 -25.30 32.32
N SER A 33 -19.67 -26.05 32.83
CA SER A 33 -19.68 -27.32 33.54
C SER A 33 -19.59 -28.54 32.60
N SER A 34 -18.44 -29.16 32.63
CA SER A 34 -18.06 -30.56 32.63
C SER A 34 -18.70 -31.54 31.65
N THR A 35 -17.86 -32.28 30.90
CA THR A 35 -17.75 -33.72 31.09
C THR A 35 -16.48 -34.25 30.39
N VAL A 36 -15.69 -34.96 31.17
CA VAL A 36 -14.50 -35.75 30.83
C VAL A 36 -14.96 -37.10 30.26
N ILE A 37 -14.33 -37.61 29.20
CA ILE A 37 -14.15 -39.09 29.04
C ILE A 37 -12.78 -39.30 28.36
N SER A 38 -11.99 -40.11 29.07
CA SER A 38 -10.67 -40.64 28.71
C SER A 38 -10.79 -41.90 27.85
N THR A 39 -9.61 -42.36 27.43
CA THR A 39 -9.16 -43.70 27.00
C THR A 39 -9.03 -43.85 25.48
N THR A 40 -7.98 -44.45 24.89
CA THR A 40 -6.92 -45.36 25.39
C THR A 40 -5.87 -45.48 24.27
N SER A 41 -4.64 -45.68 24.67
CA SER A 41 -3.44 -46.00 23.89
C SER A 41 -3.59 -47.34 23.10
N SER A 42 -2.82 -47.46 22.00
CA SER A 42 -2.18 -48.74 21.65
C SER A 42 -0.95 -48.53 20.79
N GLN A 43 0.13 -48.99 21.32
CA GLN A 43 1.46 -49.24 20.73
C GLN A 43 1.43 -50.55 19.93
N SER A 44 2.24 -50.68 18.86
CA SER A 44 3.01 -51.87 18.47
C SER A 44 3.80 -51.58 17.19
N THR A 45 5.09 -51.51 17.28
CA THR A 45 6.21 -52.47 17.09
C THR A 45 6.63 -52.70 15.63
N SER A 46 7.88 -52.26 15.42
CA SER A 46 8.96 -52.64 14.52
C SER A 46 8.86 -53.96 13.71
N THR A 47 9.38 -53.93 12.45
CA THR A 47 10.28 -55.01 11.95
C THR A 47 11.18 -54.47 10.83
N THR A 48 12.46 -54.73 10.95
CA THR A 48 13.60 -54.58 10.06
C THR A 48 13.59 -55.66 8.95
N SER A 49 14.03 -55.31 7.72
CA SER A 49 14.81 -56.20 6.82
C SER A 49 15.35 -55.45 5.61
N GLU A 50 16.61 -55.22 5.56
CA GLU A 50 17.70 -55.54 4.63
C GLU A 50 17.45 -55.49 3.12
N GLN A 51 18.20 -54.57 2.51
CA GLN A 51 19.30 -54.64 1.53
C GLN A 51 19.05 -55.36 0.21
N SER A 52 19.09 -54.56 -0.88
CA SER A 52 19.74 -54.98 -2.14
C SER A 52 20.21 -53.74 -2.94
N THR A 53 21.51 -53.73 -3.19
CA THR A 53 22.29 -52.82 -4.04
C THR A 53 21.93 -53.03 -5.52
N SER A 54 21.71 -51.92 -6.25
CA SER A 54 22.12 -51.83 -7.66
C SER A 54 22.43 -50.40 -8.02
N SER A 55 23.68 -50.20 -8.41
CA SER A 55 24.29 -48.98 -8.94
C SER A 55 23.67 -48.63 -10.31
N SER A 56 23.17 -47.41 -10.44
CA SER A 56 23.05 -46.76 -11.74
C SER A 56 23.48 -45.30 -11.59
N THR A 57 24.63 -45.02 -12.18
CA THR A 57 25.24 -43.70 -12.34
C THR A 57 24.31 -42.85 -13.22
N SER A 58 23.63 -41.91 -12.63
CA SER A 58 22.99 -40.81 -13.36
C SER A 58 23.78 -39.56 -13.04
N ALA A 59 24.39 -38.99 -14.07
CA ALA A 59 25.07 -37.71 -14.01
C ALA A 59 24.02 -36.64 -13.62
N GLU A 60 24.06 -36.16 -12.39
CA GLU A 60 23.41 -34.95 -12.00
C GLU A 60 24.12 -33.77 -12.67
N THR A 61 23.50 -33.24 -13.71
CA THR A 61 23.80 -31.90 -14.18
C THR A 61 23.36 -30.93 -13.12
N ASN A 62 24.30 -30.47 -12.33
CA ASN A 62 24.12 -29.40 -11.37
C ASN A 62 23.80 -28.13 -12.20
N GLN A 63 22.53 -27.84 -12.46
CA GLN A 63 22.11 -26.52 -12.85
C GLN A 63 22.17 -25.66 -11.58
N GLU A 64 23.31 -25.01 -11.44
CA GLU A 64 23.47 -23.87 -10.54
C GLU A 64 22.43 -22.83 -10.98
N ALA A 65 21.32 -22.74 -10.24
CA ALA A 65 20.37 -21.66 -10.37
C ALA A 65 21.10 -20.38 -9.95
N THR A 66 21.69 -19.71 -10.92
CA THR A 66 22.20 -18.35 -10.77
C THR A 66 20.97 -17.50 -10.44
N SER A 67 20.73 -17.21 -9.17
CA SER A 67 19.83 -16.14 -8.75
C SER A 67 20.47 -14.86 -9.29
N THR A 68 20.03 -14.41 -10.45
CA THR A 68 20.32 -13.07 -10.95
C THR A 68 19.63 -12.12 -9.98
N GLU A 69 20.40 -11.59 -9.02
CA GLU A 69 19.91 -10.46 -8.21
C GLU A 69 19.46 -9.37 -9.17
N THR A 70 18.25 -8.90 -9.00
CA THR A 70 17.72 -7.80 -9.81
C THR A 70 18.60 -6.57 -9.58
N GLN A 71 19.24 -6.09 -10.63
CA GLN A 71 20.10 -4.93 -10.54
C GLN A 71 19.25 -3.66 -10.35
N VAL A 72 19.34 -3.07 -9.17
CA VAL A 72 18.74 -1.76 -8.88
C VAL A 72 19.75 -0.68 -9.26
N ASN A 73 19.36 0.24 -10.15
CA ASN A 73 20.20 1.33 -10.65
C ASN A 73 19.82 2.64 -9.97
N PHE A 74 20.81 3.43 -9.59
CA PHE A 74 20.60 4.81 -9.12
C PHE A 74 21.16 5.79 -10.14
N ASN A 75 20.33 6.71 -10.65
CA ASN A 75 20.73 7.67 -11.68
C ASN A 75 21.11 9.06 -11.15
N GLY A 76 21.19 9.21 -9.83
CA GLY A 76 21.42 10.48 -9.15
C GLY A 76 20.16 11.13 -8.58
N SER A 77 18.98 10.77 -9.09
CA SER A 77 17.69 11.31 -8.63
C SER A 77 16.77 10.26 -8.03
N TYR A 78 16.78 9.07 -8.59
CA TYR A 78 15.93 7.95 -8.14
C TYR A 78 16.58 6.59 -8.41
N TYR A 79 16.08 5.57 -7.73
CA TYR A 79 16.38 4.16 -7.99
C TYR A 79 15.39 3.60 -8.99
N SER A 80 15.85 2.67 -9.84
CA SER A 80 15.00 2.00 -10.82
C SER A 80 15.47 0.58 -11.11
N VAL A 81 14.58 -0.21 -11.66
CA VAL A 81 14.85 -1.55 -12.21
C VAL A 81 14.42 -1.58 -13.68
N GLN A 82 15.03 -2.45 -14.45
CA GLN A 82 14.57 -2.74 -15.80
C GLN A 82 13.44 -3.77 -15.73
N GLY A 83 12.20 -3.33 -15.98
CA GLY A 83 11.05 -4.21 -16.16
C GLY A 83 10.93 -4.74 -17.58
N LYS A 84 9.94 -5.57 -17.80
CA LYS A 84 9.64 -6.20 -19.10
C LYS A 84 9.27 -5.19 -20.18
N TYR A 85 8.61 -4.11 -19.80
CA TYR A 85 8.10 -3.08 -20.72
C TYR A 85 8.84 -1.75 -20.61
N GLY A 86 9.83 -1.64 -19.77
CA GLY A 86 10.61 -0.42 -19.60
C GLY A 86 11.19 -0.25 -18.20
N GLU A 87 11.72 0.93 -17.94
CA GLU A 87 12.25 1.31 -16.65
C GLU A 87 11.11 1.51 -15.65
N VAL A 88 11.25 0.94 -14.44
CA VAL A 88 10.33 1.11 -13.32
C VAL A 88 11.06 1.78 -12.16
N ILE A 89 10.62 2.98 -11.80
CA ILE A 89 11.16 3.72 -10.65
C ILE A 89 10.78 3.00 -9.36
N ILE A 90 11.74 2.80 -8.49
CA ILE A 90 11.56 2.22 -7.15
C ILE A 90 11.71 3.34 -6.12
N ALA A 91 10.65 3.57 -5.34
CA ALA A 91 10.65 4.45 -4.18
C ALA A 91 10.01 3.71 -3.01
N ASN A 92 10.79 3.38 -2.00
CA ASN A 92 10.35 2.69 -0.79
C ASN A 92 11.34 2.97 0.34
N LYS A 93 11.16 2.39 1.50
CA LYS A 93 12.01 2.65 2.69
C LYS A 93 13.49 2.30 2.53
N LYS A 94 13.89 1.58 1.47
CA LYS A 94 15.29 1.26 1.15
C LYS A 94 15.85 2.08 -0.01
N HIS A 95 14.98 2.69 -0.82
CA HIS A 95 15.35 3.36 -2.05
C HIS A 95 14.80 4.80 -2.06
N PRO A 96 15.51 5.76 -1.42
CA PRO A 96 15.08 7.15 -1.38
C PRO A 96 15.25 7.85 -2.73
N LEU A 97 14.40 8.85 -2.94
CA LEU A 97 14.50 9.83 -4.01
C LEU A 97 15.36 11.01 -3.57
N ALA A 98 16.07 11.65 -4.50
CA ALA A 98 16.77 12.89 -4.23
C ALA A 98 15.79 13.99 -3.80
N ALA A 99 16.23 14.88 -2.91
CA ALA A 99 15.37 15.95 -2.37
C ALA A 99 14.89 16.94 -3.44
N ASP A 100 15.70 17.16 -4.46
CA ASP A 100 15.41 18.04 -5.60
C ASP A 100 14.69 17.33 -6.76
N TYR A 101 14.43 16.05 -6.66
CA TYR A 101 13.65 15.34 -7.66
C TYR A 101 12.17 15.72 -7.56
N ALA A 102 11.72 16.55 -8.48
CA ALA A 102 10.37 17.14 -8.49
C ALA A 102 9.78 17.16 -9.92
N PRO A 103 9.45 15.97 -10.49
CA PRO A 103 8.97 15.87 -11.87
C PRO A 103 7.54 16.43 -12.06
N GLY A 104 6.78 16.64 -10.98
CA GLY A 104 5.33 16.85 -11.05
C GLY A 104 4.58 15.57 -11.36
N GLU A 105 3.28 15.66 -11.63
CA GLU A 105 2.47 14.50 -12.02
C GLU A 105 2.85 14.02 -13.42
N ASN A 106 3.04 12.72 -13.57
CA ASN A 106 3.26 12.12 -14.89
C ASN A 106 1.97 12.23 -15.73
N PRO A 107 1.99 12.84 -16.91
CA PRO A 107 0.77 13.11 -17.69
C PRO A 107 0.07 11.85 -18.19
N GLU A 108 0.81 10.77 -18.48
CA GLU A 108 0.22 9.50 -18.89
C GLU A 108 -0.48 8.82 -17.73
N ALA A 109 0.18 8.78 -16.57
CA ALA A 109 -0.39 8.25 -15.33
C ALA A 109 -1.64 9.04 -14.91
N LEU A 110 -1.60 10.37 -14.98
CA LEU A 110 -2.74 11.22 -14.67
C LEU A 110 -3.93 10.95 -15.62
N ALA A 111 -3.69 10.85 -16.91
CA ALA A 111 -4.74 10.54 -17.88
C ALA A 111 -5.35 9.16 -17.66
N ALA A 112 -4.53 8.16 -17.29
CA ALA A 112 -5.01 6.83 -16.93
C ALA A 112 -5.83 6.85 -15.62
N PHE A 113 -5.38 7.61 -14.63
CA PHE A 113 -6.07 7.79 -13.34
C PHE A 113 -7.44 8.46 -13.51
N GLN A 114 -7.53 9.49 -14.36
CA GLN A 114 -8.79 10.15 -14.66
C GLN A 114 -9.80 9.22 -15.33
N ARG A 115 -9.35 8.32 -16.21
CA ARG A 115 -10.22 7.27 -16.79
C ARG A 115 -10.69 6.29 -15.74
N LEU A 116 -9.81 5.84 -14.86
CA LEU A 116 -10.14 4.96 -13.73
C LEU A 116 -11.24 5.56 -12.85
N ILE A 117 -11.09 6.84 -12.43
CA ILE A 117 -12.10 7.55 -11.64
C ILE A 117 -13.44 7.64 -12.39
N ALA A 118 -13.41 8.01 -13.67
CA ALA A 118 -14.63 8.17 -14.47
C ALA A 118 -15.41 6.85 -14.59
N ASP A 119 -14.72 5.73 -14.77
CA ASP A 119 -15.35 4.41 -14.86
C ASP A 119 -15.90 3.96 -13.50
N MET A 120 -15.20 4.21 -12.40
CA MET A 120 -15.72 3.96 -11.04
C MET A 120 -16.97 4.79 -10.75
N GLN A 121 -16.99 6.06 -11.14
CA GLN A 121 -18.15 6.93 -11.00
C GLN A 121 -19.34 6.46 -11.86
N ALA A 122 -19.08 6.01 -13.09
CA ALA A 122 -20.11 5.45 -13.98
C ALA A 122 -20.75 4.17 -13.44
N LEU A 123 -20.00 3.40 -12.64
CA LEU A 123 -20.50 2.23 -11.90
C LEU A 123 -21.26 2.59 -10.62
N GLY A 124 -21.34 3.87 -10.27
CA GLY A 124 -22.08 4.36 -9.11
C GLY A 124 -21.29 4.40 -7.80
N PHE A 125 -19.98 4.16 -7.85
CA PHE A 125 -19.13 4.37 -6.67
C PHE A 125 -19.00 5.86 -6.34
N GLY A 126 -19.03 6.19 -5.05
CA GLY A 126 -18.93 7.57 -4.56
C GLY A 126 -17.49 8.09 -4.57
N ILE A 127 -16.89 8.19 -5.76
CA ILE A 127 -15.51 8.67 -5.95
C ILE A 127 -15.50 10.15 -6.28
N SER A 128 -14.62 10.90 -5.61
CA SER A 128 -14.38 12.33 -5.87
C SER A 128 -13.54 12.53 -7.14
N ASN A 129 -13.68 13.70 -7.77
CA ASN A 129 -12.69 14.17 -8.76
C ASN A 129 -11.43 14.77 -8.10
N ASN A 130 -11.49 15.08 -6.80
CA ASN A 130 -10.31 15.45 -6.03
C ASN A 130 -9.54 14.20 -5.64
N TYR A 131 -8.23 14.32 -5.56
CA TYR A 131 -7.31 13.24 -5.24
C TYR A 131 -6.03 13.81 -4.60
N SER A 132 -5.19 12.96 -4.03
CA SER A 132 -3.82 13.31 -3.65
C SER A 132 -2.87 12.75 -4.72
N GLY A 133 -2.15 13.63 -5.41
CA GLY A 133 -1.21 13.28 -6.49
C GLY A 133 0.23 13.57 -6.10
N PHE A 134 0.95 14.30 -6.97
CA PHE A 134 2.35 14.68 -6.71
C PHE A 134 2.52 15.42 -5.38
N ARG A 135 3.54 15.00 -4.62
CA ARG A 135 3.90 15.62 -3.34
C ARG A 135 5.42 15.81 -3.28
N SER A 136 5.87 17.08 -3.17
CA SER A 136 7.30 17.39 -3.11
C SER A 136 7.95 16.83 -1.83
N TYR A 137 9.27 16.71 -1.84
CA TYR A 137 10.08 16.36 -0.68
C TYR A 137 9.73 17.18 0.56
N GLU A 138 9.65 18.52 0.42
CA GLU A 138 9.36 19.43 1.52
C GLU A 138 7.92 19.24 2.04
N THR A 139 6.95 19.11 1.16
CA THR A 139 5.56 18.84 1.55
C THR A 139 5.45 17.52 2.32
N GLN A 140 6.16 16.48 1.86
CA GLN A 140 6.21 15.21 2.58
C GLN A 140 6.90 15.32 3.93
N ALA A 141 7.98 16.10 4.04
CA ALA A 141 8.67 16.32 5.30
C ALA A 141 7.73 16.96 6.35
N ASN A 142 6.99 17.98 5.94
CA ASN A 142 6.04 18.67 6.83
C ASN A 142 4.87 17.75 7.24
N LEU A 143 4.33 16.98 6.29
CA LEU A 143 3.25 16.02 6.54
C LEU A 143 3.71 14.94 7.52
N TYR A 144 4.82 14.29 7.26
CA TYR A 144 5.40 13.26 8.12
C TYR A 144 5.68 13.80 9.53
N GLN A 145 6.28 15.00 9.62
CA GLN A 145 6.56 15.60 10.93
C GLN A 145 5.28 15.90 11.72
N SER A 146 4.17 16.23 11.03
CA SER A 146 2.89 16.43 11.70
C SER A 146 2.37 15.15 12.35
N TYR A 147 2.52 14.01 11.70
CA TYR A 147 2.17 12.70 12.26
C TYR A 147 3.09 12.30 13.41
N VAL A 148 4.41 12.50 13.25
CA VAL A 148 5.36 12.25 14.36
C VAL A 148 5.03 13.05 15.59
N ASN A 149 4.61 14.31 15.43
CA ASN A 149 4.23 15.17 16.54
C ASN A 149 2.93 14.71 17.25
N GLN A 150 2.04 14.05 16.53
CA GLN A 150 0.75 13.57 17.06
C GLN A 150 0.87 12.18 17.70
N GLU A 151 1.57 11.26 17.06
CA GLU A 151 1.52 9.83 17.38
C GLU A 151 2.90 9.21 17.67
N GLY A 152 3.97 9.97 17.42
CA GLY A 152 5.35 9.50 17.54
C GLY A 152 5.85 8.82 16.26
N GLN A 153 7.17 8.75 16.12
CA GLN A 153 7.83 8.26 14.91
C GLN A 153 7.48 6.82 14.57
N ALA A 154 7.46 5.93 15.57
CA ALA A 154 7.19 4.51 15.33
C ALA A 154 5.80 4.26 14.75
N ALA A 155 4.78 5.02 15.19
CA ALA A 155 3.44 4.95 14.62
C ALA A 155 3.41 5.57 13.23
N ALA A 156 3.95 6.78 13.06
CA ALA A 156 4.01 7.46 11.77
C ALA A 156 4.68 6.63 10.68
N ASP A 157 5.77 5.92 10.99
CA ASP A 157 6.50 5.07 10.06
C ASP A 157 5.65 3.90 9.50
N THR A 158 4.56 3.51 10.16
CA THR A 158 3.73 2.40 9.68
C THR A 158 2.81 2.77 8.51
N TYR A 159 2.49 4.05 8.32
CA TYR A 159 1.53 4.52 7.32
C TYR A 159 1.99 5.74 6.53
N SER A 160 3.04 6.43 6.94
CA SER A 160 3.54 7.62 6.24
C SER A 160 5.01 7.50 5.92
N ALA A 161 5.37 7.79 4.68
CA ALA A 161 6.76 7.80 4.25
C ALA A 161 7.49 9.01 4.83
N ARG A 162 8.76 8.81 5.21
CA ARG A 162 9.68 9.92 5.46
C ARG A 162 9.94 10.68 4.16
N ALA A 163 10.39 11.94 4.26
CA ALA A 163 10.74 12.73 3.08
C ALA A 163 11.80 12.02 2.21
N GLY A 164 11.56 11.98 0.92
CA GLY A 164 12.38 11.25 -0.04
C GLY A 164 11.98 9.78 -0.23
N TYR A 165 11.08 9.22 0.58
CA TYR A 165 10.68 7.80 0.50
C TYR A 165 9.26 7.60 0.02
N SER A 166 8.55 8.69 -0.31
CA SER A 166 7.16 8.65 -0.77
C SER A 166 7.06 8.46 -2.29
N GLU A 167 6.24 7.51 -2.74
CA GLU A 167 5.94 7.33 -4.17
C GLU A 167 5.24 8.54 -4.79
N HIS A 168 4.53 9.36 -4.02
CA HIS A 168 3.93 10.61 -4.52
C HIS A 168 4.96 11.57 -5.09
N GLN A 169 6.21 11.54 -4.60
CA GLN A 169 7.29 12.38 -5.15
C GLN A 169 7.70 11.94 -6.57
N THR A 170 7.37 10.72 -6.99
CA THR A 170 7.63 10.27 -8.37
C THR A 170 6.66 10.83 -9.40
N GLY A 171 5.51 11.36 -8.94
CA GLY A 171 4.40 11.75 -9.81
C GLY A 171 3.64 10.57 -10.44
N LEU A 172 3.87 9.35 -9.95
CA LEU A 172 3.27 8.11 -10.45
C LEU A 172 2.28 7.48 -9.45
N ALA A 173 2.12 8.07 -8.26
CA ALA A 173 1.19 7.58 -7.24
C ALA A 173 0.05 8.56 -7.01
N PHE A 174 -1.15 8.01 -6.78
CA PHE A 174 -2.37 8.77 -6.56
C PHE A 174 -3.20 8.10 -5.46
N ASP A 175 -3.77 8.93 -4.56
CA ASP A 175 -4.74 8.45 -3.58
C ASP A 175 -6.16 8.85 -4.03
N LEU A 176 -7.05 7.86 -4.13
CA LEU A 176 -8.45 8.10 -4.40
C LEU A 176 -9.15 8.63 -3.15
N LEU A 177 -10.03 9.61 -3.35
CA LEU A 177 -10.88 10.15 -2.30
C LEU A 177 -12.37 9.81 -2.58
N ASP A 178 -13.13 9.65 -1.50
CA ASP A 178 -14.58 9.59 -1.58
C ASP A 178 -15.21 10.99 -1.82
N THR A 179 -16.52 11.06 -2.02
CA THR A 179 -17.24 12.33 -2.23
C THR A 179 -17.25 13.24 -1.01
N SER A 180 -16.87 12.75 0.17
CA SER A 180 -16.71 13.52 1.40
C SER A 180 -15.30 14.06 1.57
N GLY A 181 -14.37 13.66 0.70
CA GLY A 181 -12.95 14.06 0.73
C GLY A 181 -12.08 13.21 1.64
N ASN A 182 -12.57 12.07 2.11
CA ASN A 182 -11.77 11.09 2.85
C ASN A 182 -11.07 10.13 1.88
N LEU A 183 -10.01 9.48 2.34
CA LEU A 183 -9.36 8.38 1.61
C LEU A 183 -10.36 7.26 1.34
N LEU A 184 -10.27 6.62 0.17
CA LEU A 184 -11.24 5.62 -0.28
C LEU A 184 -11.09 4.31 0.52
N GLU A 185 -12.03 4.08 1.44
CA GLU A 185 -12.11 2.88 2.27
C GLU A 185 -13.45 2.11 2.11
N GLU A 186 -14.37 2.61 1.23
CA GLU A 186 -15.64 1.91 0.99
C GLU A 186 -15.37 0.52 0.41
N PRO A 187 -15.87 -0.57 1.06
CA PRO A 187 -15.43 -1.93 0.75
C PRO A 187 -15.65 -2.37 -0.70
N ASN A 188 -16.80 -2.01 -1.30
CA ASN A 188 -17.11 -2.44 -2.67
C ASN A 188 -16.26 -1.68 -3.70
N ALA A 189 -16.07 -0.37 -3.50
CA ALA A 189 -15.21 0.44 -4.36
C ALA A 189 -13.74 0.02 -4.23
N SER A 190 -13.26 -0.23 -3.00
CA SER A 190 -11.91 -0.73 -2.73
C SER A 190 -11.68 -2.11 -3.35
N GLN A 191 -12.65 -3.02 -3.25
CA GLN A 191 -12.57 -4.34 -3.89
C GLN A 191 -12.56 -4.24 -5.41
N TRP A 192 -13.39 -3.35 -5.98
CA TRP A 192 -13.38 -3.13 -7.42
C TRP A 192 -12.04 -2.56 -7.87
N LEU A 193 -11.50 -1.57 -7.15
CA LEU A 193 -10.20 -0.97 -7.44
C LEU A 193 -9.09 -2.02 -7.39
N ALA A 194 -9.05 -2.85 -6.33
CA ALA A 194 -8.07 -3.92 -6.19
C ALA A 194 -8.11 -4.92 -7.36
N THR A 195 -9.28 -5.14 -7.95
CA THR A 195 -9.46 -6.10 -9.06
C THR A 195 -9.21 -5.50 -10.44
N ASN A 196 -9.40 -4.19 -10.62
CA ASN A 196 -9.45 -3.58 -11.95
C ASN A 196 -8.37 -2.53 -12.20
N ALA A 197 -7.68 -2.01 -11.18
CA ALA A 197 -6.68 -0.96 -11.34
C ALA A 197 -5.60 -1.31 -12.37
N HIS A 198 -5.23 -2.60 -12.46
CA HIS A 198 -4.21 -3.08 -13.40
C HIS A 198 -4.59 -2.88 -14.88
N LEU A 199 -5.90 -2.85 -15.22
CA LEU A 199 -6.39 -2.59 -16.56
C LEU A 199 -6.14 -1.14 -17.02
N TYR A 200 -5.89 -0.25 -16.07
CA TYR A 200 -5.54 1.16 -16.29
C TYR A 200 -4.03 1.42 -16.11
N GLY A 201 -3.24 0.37 -15.92
CA GLY A 201 -1.79 0.49 -15.68
C GLY A 201 -1.41 0.76 -14.23
N PHE A 202 -2.32 0.59 -13.28
CA PHE A 202 -2.06 0.78 -11.85
C PHE A 202 -2.02 -0.54 -11.08
N ILE A 203 -1.27 -0.54 -9.99
CA ILE A 203 -1.41 -1.54 -8.92
C ILE A 203 -1.93 -0.85 -7.66
N VAL A 204 -2.78 -1.52 -6.88
CA VAL A 204 -2.99 -1.14 -5.47
C VAL A 204 -1.70 -1.50 -4.74
N ARG A 205 -1.04 -0.50 -4.20
CA ARG A 205 0.38 -0.60 -3.84
C ARG A 205 0.64 -1.38 -2.55
N TYR A 206 -0.20 -1.14 -1.55
CA TYR A 206 -0.02 -1.68 -0.20
C TYR A 206 -1.17 -2.63 0.13
N LEU A 207 -0.89 -3.93 -0.04
CA LEU A 207 -1.87 -4.99 0.11
C LEU A 207 -1.89 -5.53 1.55
N PRO A 208 -3.05 -5.99 2.06
CA PRO A 208 -3.13 -6.64 3.38
C PRO A 208 -2.19 -7.84 3.49
N GLY A 209 -1.46 -7.93 4.61
CA GLY A 209 -0.53 -9.03 4.89
C GLY A 209 0.82 -8.93 4.16
N LYS A 210 1.10 -7.78 3.52
CA LYS A 210 2.35 -7.51 2.80
C LYS A 210 3.22 -6.44 3.48
N GLU A 211 2.93 -6.11 4.73
CA GLU A 211 3.61 -5.08 5.49
C GLU A 211 5.12 -5.37 5.65
N SER A 212 5.50 -6.64 5.77
CA SER A 212 6.91 -7.04 5.85
C SER A 212 7.70 -6.80 4.57
N SER A 213 7.02 -6.79 3.42
CA SER A 213 7.62 -6.53 2.11
C SER A 213 7.68 -5.03 1.81
N THR A 214 6.58 -4.31 2.06
CA THR A 214 6.45 -2.89 1.70
C THR A 214 6.88 -1.93 2.81
N GLY A 215 6.79 -2.37 4.07
CA GLY A 215 7.01 -1.54 5.25
C GLY A 215 5.83 -0.66 5.66
N TYR A 216 4.71 -0.71 4.93
CA TYR A 216 3.52 0.09 5.19
C TYR A 216 2.29 -0.79 5.41
N MET A 217 1.37 -0.31 6.24
CA MET A 217 0.05 -0.93 6.39
C MET A 217 -0.71 -0.92 5.06
N ALA A 218 -1.76 -1.75 4.99
CA ALA A 218 -2.58 -1.81 3.78
C ALA A 218 -3.31 -0.48 3.53
N GLU A 219 -3.30 -0.04 2.27
CA GLU A 219 -3.95 1.19 1.82
C GLU A 219 -4.79 0.89 0.57
N SER A 220 -6.11 0.87 0.73
CA SER A 220 -7.03 0.55 -0.36
C SER A 220 -7.17 1.67 -1.41
N TRP A 221 -6.74 2.86 -1.08
CA TRP A 221 -6.84 4.09 -1.87
C TRP A 221 -5.60 4.40 -2.71
N HIS A 222 -4.42 3.89 -2.30
CA HIS A 222 -3.13 4.24 -2.90
C HIS A 222 -2.85 3.36 -4.12
N VAL A 223 -2.84 4.00 -5.30
CA VAL A 223 -2.50 3.32 -6.55
C VAL A 223 -1.22 3.86 -7.14
N ARG A 224 -0.38 2.94 -7.63
CA ARG A 224 0.89 3.24 -8.28
C ARG A 224 0.83 2.88 -9.77
N TYR A 225 1.15 3.85 -10.63
CA TYR A 225 1.23 3.64 -12.07
C TYR A 225 2.53 2.90 -12.45
N ILE A 226 2.39 1.79 -13.14
CA ILE A 226 3.48 0.94 -13.65
C ILE A 226 3.38 0.81 -15.18
N GLY A 227 2.25 1.17 -15.78
CA GLY A 227 1.98 0.97 -17.20
C GLY A 227 1.61 -0.49 -17.51
N GLN A 228 2.13 -1.02 -18.60
CA GLN A 228 1.74 -2.36 -19.10
C GLN A 228 2.08 -3.50 -18.13
N GLU A 229 3.09 -3.35 -17.29
CA GLU A 229 3.54 -4.37 -16.35
C GLU A 229 2.60 -4.54 -15.14
N ALA A 230 1.70 -3.56 -14.93
CA ALA A 230 0.73 -3.63 -13.83
C ALA A 230 -0.13 -4.91 -13.85
N THR A 231 -0.51 -5.40 -15.04
CA THR A 231 -1.27 -6.64 -15.18
C THR A 231 -0.44 -7.88 -14.80
N ASP A 232 0.84 -7.91 -15.16
CA ASP A 232 1.74 -9.01 -14.83
C ASP A 232 1.97 -9.06 -13.29
N ILE A 233 2.15 -7.89 -12.65
CA ILE A 233 2.29 -7.76 -11.19
C ILE A 233 1.00 -8.21 -10.50
N TYR A 234 -0.16 -7.71 -10.94
CA TYR A 234 -1.46 -8.09 -10.39
C TYR A 234 -1.68 -9.61 -10.44
N ASN A 235 -1.44 -10.23 -11.59
CA ASN A 235 -1.61 -11.67 -11.79
C ASN A 235 -0.66 -12.52 -10.96
N SER A 236 0.50 -11.98 -10.59
CA SER A 236 1.47 -12.67 -9.74
C SER A 236 1.04 -12.73 -8.26
N GLY A 237 0.19 -11.81 -7.81
CA GLY A 237 -0.17 -11.63 -6.40
C GLY A 237 0.98 -11.13 -5.51
N LEU A 238 2.05 -10.63 -6.14
CA LEU A 238 3.24 -10.12 -5.48
C LEU A 238 3.17 -8.60 -5.29
N THR A 239 3.90 -8.08 -4.30
CA THR A 239 4.16 -6.64 -4.21
C THR A 239 5.15 -6.21 -5.28
N LEU A 240 5.34 -4.89 -5.45
CA LEU A 240 6.35 -4.36 -6.36
C LEU A 240 7.76 -4.86 -5.99
N GLU A 241 8.06 -4.91 -4.68
CA GLU A 241 9.30 -5.41 -4.14
C GLU A 241 9.51 -6.89 -4.46
N GLU A 242 8.51 -7.71 -4.16
CA GLU A 242 8.56 -9.16 -4.38
C GLU A 242 8.67 -9.50 -5.87
N TYR A 243 7.94 -8.78 -6.73
CA TYR A 243 7.92 -9.02 -8.16
C TYR A 243 9.27 -8.74 -8.81
N PHE A 244 9.91 -7.64 -8.43
CA PHE A 244 11.23 -7.29 -8.95
C PHE A 244 12.39 -7.85 -8.11
N GLY A 245 12.13 -8.50 -6.99
CA GLY A 245 13.20 -8.98 -6.10
C GLY A 245 14.02 -7.85 -5.49
N VAL A 246 13.42 -6.69 -5.24
CA VAL A 246 14.10 -5.56 -4.63
C VAL A 246 13.83 -5.48 -3.13
N PRO A 247 14.81 -5.07 -2.30
CA PRO A 247 14.56 -4.91 -0.88
C PRO A 247 13.54 -3.81 -0.59
N GLY A 248 12.68 -4.06 0.41
CA GLY A 248 11.71 -3.14 0.97
C GLY A 248 11.64 -3.31 2.49
N GLY A 249 10.46 -3.15 3.09
CA GLY A 249 10.25 -3.29 4.53
C GLY A 249 10.66 -2.05 5.33
N ASP A 250 11.43 -2.22 6.40
CA ASP A 250 11.80 -1.13 7.29
C ASP A 250 12.91 -0.22 6.73
N TYR A 251 13.07 1.01 7.33
CA TYR A 251 14.14 1.97 7.00
C TYR A 251 15.53 1.46 7.35
#